data_20586c25fe8d9622f3239343cddf8b2f
#
_entry.id   20586c25fe8d9622f3239343cddf8b2f
#
_cell.length_a   1.000
_cell.length_b   1.000
_cell.length_c   1.000
_cell.angle_alpha   90.00
_cell.angle_beta   90.00
_cell.angle_gamma   90.00
#
_symmetry.space_group_name_H-M   'P 1'
#
loop_
_entity.id
_entity.type
_entity.pdbx_description
1 polymer ?
#
loop_
_entity_poly.entity_id
_entity_poly.type
_entity_poly.pdbx_seq_one_letter_code
_entity_poly.pdbx_strand_id
1 'polypeptide(L)'
;MPIDPNIAIGAELPIQEFSWTSSDVQHYHLALGAGSRPLDERELRYLTDGTPQVLPTFATVAANFHATEAPSVSFPGVEIDLAKVVHGTQEVTVHRPIPPEGKARTTTRIAEVWDKGKAAVIVQESVTTDLDGTPLWTGRSS
;
A
#
# COMPACT_ATOMS: atom_id res chain seq x y z
N MET A 1 4.55 23.50 15.23
CA MET A 1 4.10 22.20 14.75
C MET A 1 5.28 21.29 14.61
N PRO A 2 5.17 20.02 14.97
CA PRO A 2 6.29 19.05 14.86
C PRO A 2 6.56 18.61 13.40
N ILE A 3 6.11 19.39 12.42
CA ILE A 3 6.32 19.13 11.00
C ILE A 3 6.93 20.35 10.35
N ASP A 4 8.14 20.19 9.78
CA ASP A 4 8.80 21.20 8.96
C ASP A 4 8.63 20.83 7.48
N PRO A 5 7.76 21.54 6.72
CA PRO A 5 7.51 21.23 5.31
C PRO A 5 8.77 21.31 4.44
N ASN A 6 9.70 22.19 4.78
CA ASN A 6 10.92 22.40 3.99
C ASN A 6 11.87 21.20 4.09
N ILE A 7 11.80 20.44 5.18
CA ILE A 7 12.58 19.23 5.38
C ILE A 7 11.79 17.99 4.96
N ALA A 8 10.50 17.98 5.26
CA ALA A 8 9.63 16.82 5.03
C ALA A 8 9.33 16.58 3.56
N ILE A 9 9.03 17.64 2.78
CA ILE A 9 8.70 17.48 1.36
C ILE A 9 9.92 16.97 0.59
N GLY A 10 9.73 15.89 -0.14
CA GLY A 10 10.78 15.21 -0.89
C GLY A 10 11.57 14.18 -0.06
N ALA A 11 11.32 14.08 1.25
CA ALA A 11 11.95 13.04 2.06
C ALA A 11 11.56 11.66 1.56
N GLU A 12 12.56 10.79 1.38
CA GLU A 12 12.36 9.40 0.98
C GLU A 12 12.36 8.51 2.23
N LEU A 13 11.41 7.59 2.27
CA LEU A 13 11.35 6.55 3.27
C LEU A 13 12.29 5.40 2.87
N PRO A 14 12.71 4.54 3.83
CA PRO A 14 13.49 3.36 3.49
C PRO A 14 12.79 2.51 2.44
N ILE A 15 13.58 2.01 1.47
CA ILE A 15 13.08 1.10 0.43
C ILE A 15 12.59 -0.17 1.11
N GLN A 16 11.38 -0.60 0.75
CA GLN A 16 10.77 -1.81 1.28
C GLN A 16 10.72 -2.88 0.20
N GLU A 17 11.33 -4.03 0.46
CA GLU A 17 11.21 -5.23 -0.37
C GLU A 17 10.22 -6.20 0.28
N PHE A 18 9.36 -6.81 -0.53
CA PHE A 18 8.34 -7.72 -0.06
C PHE A 18 7.98 -8.75 -1.14
N SER A 19 7.29 -9.79 -0.71
CA SER A 19 6.78 -10.84 -1.58
C SER A 19 5.38 -11.24 -1.15
N TRP A 20 4.64 -11.85 -2.06
CA TRP A 20 3.34 -12.43 -1.79
C TRP A 20 3.16 -13.74 -2.54
N THR A 21 2.26 -14.55 -2.03
CA THR A 21 1.89 -15.84 -2.60
C THR A 21 0.42 -15.83 -3.03
N SER A 22 0.01 -16.82 -3.80
CA SER A 22 -1.40 -17.01 -4.15
C SER A 22 -2.30 -17.19 -2.92
N SER A 23 -1.77 -17.80 -1.85
CA SER A 23 -2.49 -17.93 -0.58
C SER A 23 -2.73 -16.58 0.09
N ASP A 24 -1.78 -15.65 0.01
CA ASP A 24 -1.94 -14.30 0.53
C ASP A 24 -3.06 -13.55 -0.22
N VAL A 25 -3.08 -13.68 -1.53
CA VAL A 25 -4.10 -13.09 -2.39
C VAL A 25 -5.48 -13.67 -2.07
N GLN A 26 -5.60 -14.99 -1.96
CA GLN A 26 -6.85 -15.65 -1.58
C GLN A 26 -7.32 -15.19 -0.19
N HIS A 27 -6.42 -15.10 0.77
CA HIS A 27 -6.72 -14.63 2.12
C HIS A 27 -7.27 -13.20 2.12
N TYR A 28 -6.64 -12.31 1.35
CA TYR A 28 -7.14 -10.95 1.18
C TYR A 28 -8.55 -10.92 0.59
N HIS A 29 -8.78 -11.70 -0.48
CA HIS A 29 -10.09 -11.77 -1.12
C HIS A 29 -11.17 -12.34 -0.19
N LEU A 30 -10.84 -13.38 0.58
CA LEU A 30 -11.76 -13.93 1.59
C LEU A 30 -12.12 -12.90 2.66
N ALA A 31 -11.14 -12.10 3.09
CA ALA A 31 -11.38 -11.03 4.05
C ALA A 31 -12.31 -9.94 3.53
N LEU A 32 -12.37 -9.73 2.22
CA LEU A 32 -13.31 -8.83 1.56
C LEU A 32 -14.70 -9.45 1.32
N GLY A 33 -14.87 -10.74 1.61
CA GLY A 33 -16.14 -11.45 1.44
C GLY A 33 -16.26 -12.23 0.14
N ALA A 34 -15.18 -12.43 -0.63
CA ALA A 34 -15.22 -13.30 -1.80
C ALA A 34 -15.60 -14.73 -1.39
N GLY A 35 -16.42 -15.41 -2.19
CA GLY A 35 -16.90 -16.76 -1.88
C GLY A 35 -18.11 -16.79 -0.93
N SER A 36 -18.64 -15.66 -0.50
CA SER A 36 -19.88 -15.59 0.29
C SER A 36 -21.07 -16.21 -0.46
N ARG A 37 -20.97 -16.27 -1.78
CA ARG A 37 -21.87 -16.97 -2.67
C ARG A 37 -21.12 -18.14 -3.32
N PRO A 38 -21.15 -19.35 -2.73
CA PRO A 38 -20.26 -20.45 -3.15
C PRO A 38 -20.45 -20.92 -4.59
N LEU A 39 -21.60 -20.65 -5.20
CA LEU A 39 -21.91 -21.03 -6.58
C LEU A 39 -21.79 -19.87 -7.58
N ASP A 40 -21.35 -18.71 -7.15
CA ASP A 40 -21.13 -17.57 -8.04
C ASP A 40 -19.72 -17.65 -8.67
N GLU A 41 -19.66 -18.11 -9.90
CA GLU A 41 -18.39 -18.25 -10.64
C GLU A 41 -17.63 -16.92 -10.79
N ARG A 42 -18.33 -15.79 -10.74
CA ARG A 42 -17.68 -14.46 -10.80
C ARG A 42 -16.83 -14.18 -9.56
N GLU A 43 -17.21 -14.73 -8.41
CA GLU A 43 -16.43 -14.63 -7.17
C GLU A 43 -15.33 -15.71 -7.11
N LEU A 44 -15.59 -16.90 -7.61
CA LEU A 44 -14.65 -18.04 -7.52
C LEU A 44 -13.33 -17.79 -8.23
N ARG A 45 -13.31 -17.00 -9.30
CA ARG A 45 -12.07 -16.63 -10.00
C ARG A 45 -11.02 -15.92 -9.11
N TYR A 46 -11.45 -15.29 -8.03
CA TYR A 46 -10.57 -14.65 -7.06
C TYR A 46 -10.03 -15.61 -5.99
N LEU A 47 -10.51 -16.85 -5.97
CA LEU A 47 -10.21 -17.85 -4.95
C LEU A 47 -9.60 -19.13 -5.52
N THR A 48 -9.42 -19.23 -6.84
CA THR A 48 -8.84 -20.42 -7.48
C THR A 48 -7.43 -20.70 -6.97
N ASP A 49 -7.15 -21.97 -6.70
CA ASP A 49 -5.84 -22.41 -6.26
C ASP A 49 -4.76 -22.11 -7.31
N GLY A 50 -3.63 -21.60 -6.83
CA GLY A 50 -2.43 -21.34 -7.63
C GLY A 50 -2.51 -20.12 -8.54
N THR A 51 -3.68 -19.82 -9.11
CA THR A 51 -3.85 -18.76 -10.11
C THR A 51 -5.09 -17.88 -9.87
N PRO A 52 -5.32 -17.37 -8.65
CA PRO A 52 -6.43 -16.46 -8.41
C PRO A 52 -6.22 -15.16 -9.21
N GLN A 53 -7.30 -14.61 -9.75
CA GLN A 53 -7.28 -13.26 -10.28
C GLN A 53 -7.10 -12.28 -9.12
N VAL A 54 -6.18 -11.33 -9.23
CA VAL A 54 -5.86 -10.40 -8.15
C VAL A 54 -6.63 -9.10 -8.31
N LEU A 55 -7.35 -8.69 -7.27
CA LEU A 55 -7.97 -7.38 -7.23
C LEU A 55 -6.91 -6.27 -7.20
N PRO A 56 -7.08 -5.18 -7.94
CA PRO A 56 -6.15 -4.05 -7.93
C PRO A 56 -5.90 -3.48 -6.53
N THR A 57 -6.90 -3.51 -5.66
CA THR A 57 -6.80 -3.03 -4.28
C THR A 57 -5.86 -3.85 -3.39
N PHE A 58 -5.46 -5.06 -3.80
CA PHE A 58 -4.41 -5.81 -3.13
C PHE A 58 -3.10 -5.01 -3.02
N ALA A 59 -2.83 -4.13 -3.99
CA ALA A 59 -1.69 -3.22 -3.98
C ALA A 59 -1.59 -2.37 -2.70
N THR A 60 -2.71 -2.07 -2.05
CA THR A 60 -2.72 -1.24 -0.83
C THR A 60 -2.21 -1.98 0.42
N VAL A 61 -2.23 -3.29 0.41
CA VAL A 61 -1.85 -4.14 1.56
C VAL A 61 -0.62 -4.99 1.30
N ALA A 62 -0.24 -5.19 0.05
CA ALA A 62 0.80 -6.16 -0.35
C ALA A 62 2.12 -5.97 0.40
N ALA A 63 2.60 -4.74 0.52
CA ALA A 63 3.88 -4.42 1.15
C ALA A 63 3.91 -4.72 2.66
N ASN A 64 2.77 -4.67 3.32
CA ASN A 64 2.65 -4.84 4.76
C ASN A 64 1.88 -6.10 5.16
N PHE A 65 1.56 -6.97 4.21
CA PHE A 65 0.70 -8.15 4.45
C PHE A 65 1.27 -9.07 5.52
N HIS A 66 2.59 -9.22 5.57
CA HIS A 66 3.30 -10.03 6.56
C HIS A 66 4.01 -9.21 7.63
N ALA A 67 3.72 -7.91 7.74
CA ALA A 67 4.32 -7.06 8.75
C ALA A 67 3.87 -7.47 10.16
N THR A 68 4.83 -7.69 11.04
CA THR A 68 4.59 -8.04 12.44
C THR A 68 4.84 -6.88 13.40
N GLU A 69 5.42 -5.81 12.89
CA GLU A 69 5.73 -4.60 13.65
C GLU A 69 4.76 -3.48 13.30
N ALA A 70 4.50 -2.61 14.27
CA ALA A 70 3.70 -1.42 14.03
C ALA A 70 4.39 -0.51 13.00
N PRO A 71 3.64 0.16 12.12
CA PRO A 71 4.23 1.08 11.15
C PRO A 71 4.97 2.21 11.86
N SER A 72 6.17 2.51 11.39
CA SER A 72 6.92 3.68 11.83
C SER A 72 6.51 4.89 10.98
N VAL A 73 6.22 6.01 11.64
CA VAL A 73 5.90 7.30 11.00
C VAL A 73 6.96 8.37 11.32
N SER A 74 8.18 7.94 11.63
CA SER A 74 9.30 8.86 11.85
C SER A 74 10.08 9.02 10.55
N PHE A 75 10.14 10.23 10.03
CA PHE A 75 10.98 10.59 8.90
C PHE A 75 11.49 12.04 9.06
N PRO A 76 12.54 12.46 8.33
CA PRO A 76 13.11 13.78 8.49
C PRO A 76 12.08 14.90 8.42
N GLY A 77 12.11 15.82 9.40
CA GLY A 77 11.20 16.96 9.48
C GLY A 77 9.80 16.63 9.99
N VAL A 78 9.54 15.39 10.39
CA VAL A 78 8.22 14.97 10.89
C VAL A 78 8.34 14.16 12.17
N GLU A 79 7.69 14.67 13.21
CA GLU A 79 7.49 13.95 14.47
C GLU A 79 5.97 13.82 14.69
N ILE A 80 5.47 12.59 14.64
CA ILE A 80 4.02 12.31 14.67
C ILE A 80 3.69 11.38 15.83
N ASP A 81 2.69 11.79 16.59
CA ASP A 81 2.01 10.91 17.54
C ASP A 81 1.01 10.03 16.79
N LEU A 82 1.32 8.73 16.66
CA LEU A 82 0.47 7.75 15.96
C LEU A 82 -0.97 7.73 16.47
N ALA A 83 -1.20 8.03 17.74
CA ALA A 83 -2.55 8.08 18.30
C ALA A 83 -3.42 9.19 17.69
N LYS A 84 -2.81 10.14 17.00
CA LYS A 84 -3.47 11.30 16.37
C LYS A 84 -3.51 11.22 14.84
N VAL A 85 -3.01 10.13 14.27
CA VAL A 85 -3.00 9.91 12.82
C VAL A 85 -4.31 9.30 12.38
N VAL A 86 -4.89 9.87 11.34
CA VAL A 86 -6.08 9.34 10.68
C VAL A 86 -5.75 9.19 9.19
N HIS A 87 -6.06 8.04 8.63
CA HIS A 87 -5.95 7.82 7.20
C HIS A 87 -7.07 8.59 6.48
N GLY A 88 -6.70 9.51 5.62
CA GLY A 88 -7.63 10.40 4.92
C GLY A 88 -8.04 9.88 3.56
N THR A 89 -7.07 9.61 2.69
CA THR A 89 -7.33 9.18 1.31
C THR A 89 -6.37 8.09 0.87
N GLN A 90 -6.83 7.26 -0.06
CA GLN A 90 -6.01 6.25 -0.74
C GLN A 90 -6.33 6.25 -2.23
N GLU A 91 -5.29 6.36 -3.05
CA GLU A 91 -5.34 6.22 -4.49
C GLU A 91 -4.37 5.13 -4.92
N VAL A 92 -4.77 4.31 -5.88
CA VAL A 92 -3.95 3.27 -6.47
C VAL A 92 -4.11 3.28 -7.98
N THR A 93 -3.00 3.27 -8.69
CA THR A 93 -2.96 3.05 -10.14
C THR A 93 -2.15 1.79 -10.42
N VAL A 94 -2.81 0.78 -10.96
CA VAL A 94 -2.17 -0.48 -11.35
C VAL A 94 -1.77 -0.39 -12.82
N HIS A 95 -0.48 -0.57 -13.10
CA HIS A 95 0.07 -0.40 -14.45
C HIS A 95 -0.04 -1.67 -15.30
N ARG A 96 -0.18 -2.80 -14.65
CA ARG A 96 -0.42 -4.12 -15.26
C ARG A 96 -1.12 -5.04 -14.27
N PRO A 97 -1.80 -6.11 -14.70
CA PRO A 97 -2.44 -7.06 -13.79
C PRO A 97 -1.45 -7.54 -12.73
N ILE A 98 -1.84 -7.51 -11.48
CA ILE A 98 -1.02 -8.00 -10.38
C ILE A 98 -0.96 -9.53 -10.47
N PRO A 99 0.24 -10.13 -10.54
CA PRO A 99 0.35 -11.58 -10.59
C PRO A 99 -0.09 -12.21 -9.26
N PRO A 100 -0.58 -13.48 -9.26
CA PRO A 100 -1.01 -14.16 -8.04
C PRO A 100 0.11 -14.39 -7.03
N GLU A 101 1.35 -14.37 -7.47
CA GLU A 101 2.54 -14.41 -6.62
C GLU A 101 3.64 -13.55 -7.22
N GLY A 102 4.49 -12.99 -6.37
CA GLY A 102 5.58 -12.14 -6.86
C GLY A 102 6.47 -11.59 -5.76
N LYS A 103 7.48 -10.87 -6.21
CA LYS A 103 8.41 -10.08 -5.39
C LYS A 103 8.48 -8.67 -5.94
N ALA A 104 8.50 -7.71 -5.04
CA ALA A 104 8.49 -6.31 -5.43
C ALA A 104 9.30 -5.44 -4.48
N ARG A 105 9.55 -4.22 -4.93
CA ARG A 105 10.22 -3.17 -4.19
C ARG A 105 9.38 -1.92 -4.26
N THR A 106 9.13 -1.30 -3.11
CA THR A 106 8.43 -0.02 -3.01
C THR A 106 9.38 1.07 -2.54
N THR A 107 9.35 2.20 -3.23
CA THR A 107 9.92 3.46 -2.79
C THR A 107 8.80 4.43 -2.45
N THR A 108 8.89 5.10 -1.31
CA THR A 108 7.88 6.05 -0.85
C THR A 108 8.55 7.38 -0.55
N ARG A 109 7.91 8.46 -0.95
CA ARG A 109 8.35 9.82 -0.65
C ARG A 109 7.19 10.66 -0.11
N ILE A 110 7.53 11.71 0.62
CA ILE A 110 6.59 12.74 1.02
C ILE A 110 6.43 13.70 -0.15
N ALA A 111 5.26 13.72 -0.74
CA ALA A 111 4.96 14.55 -1.90
C ALA A 111 4.54 15.96 -1.50
N GLU A 112 3.67 16.06 -0.49
CA GLU A 112 3.09 17.32 -0.05
C GLU A 112 2.83 17.31 1.46
N VAL A 113 2.87 18.51 2.04
CA VAL A 113 2.45 18.75 3.41
C VAL A 113 1.57 20.00 3.42
N TRP A 114 0.34 19.84 3.88
CA TRP A 114 -0.63 20.95 3.95
C TRP A 114 -0.94 21.30 5.39
N ASP A 115 -0.77 22.56 5.74
CA ASP A 115 -1.25 23.10 7.00
C ASP A 115 -2.73 23.49 6.88
N LYS A 116 -3.57 22.85 7.68
CA LYS A 116 -5.02 23.13 7.78
C LYS A 116 -5.36 23.86 9.08
N GLY A 117 -4.38 24.39 9.79
CA GLY A 117 -4.54 25.09 11.06
C GLY A 117 -4.70 24.12 12.24
N LYS A 118 -5.78 23.35 12.29
CA LYS A 118 -6.05 22.38 13.37
C LYS A 118 -5.40 21.01 13.13
N ALA A 119 -4.99 20.72 11.91
CA ALA A 119 -4.35 19.47 11.52
C ALA A 119 -3.40 19.73 10.36
N ALA A 120 -2.43 18.83 10.18
CA ALA A 120 -1.62 18.77 8.98
C ALA A 120 -2.03 17.58 8.14
N VAL A 121 -2.00 17.74 6.82
CA VAL A 121 -2.20 16.64 5.87
C VAL A 121 -0.84 16.34 5.24
N ILE A 122 -0.38 15.11 5.39
CA ILE A 122 0.85 14.62 4.80
C ILE A 122 0.48 13.72 3.63
N VAL A 123 0.92 14.06 2.44
CA VAL A 123 0.67 13.28 1.24
C VAL A 123 1.92 12.47 0.91
N GLN A 124 1.75 11.16 0.86
CA GLN A 124 2.78 10.21 0.47
C GLN A 124 2.51 9.67 -0.93
N GLU A 125 3.57 9.53 -1.71
CA GLU A 125 3.54 8.83 -2.99
C GLU A 125 4.46 7.62 -2.95
N SER A 126 3.97 6.50 -3.44
CA SER A 126 4.74 5.26 -3.54
C SER A 126 4.80 4.76 -4.97
N VAL A 127 5.94 4.22 -5.36
CA VAL A 127 6.15 3.52 -6.62
C VAL A 127 6.62 2.12 -6.31
N THR A 128 5.88 1.14 -6.80
CA THR A 128 6.21 -0.27 -6.65
C THR A 128 6.59 -0.86 -7.99
N THR A 129 7.75 -1.49 -8.02
CA THR A 129 8.30 -2.19 -9.19
C THR A 129 8.58 -3.65 -8.84
N ASP A 130 8.67 -4.50 -9.86
CA ASP A 130 9.34 -5.79 -9.66
C ASP A 130 10.85 -5.59 -9.42
N LEU A 131 11.58 -6.67 -9.19
CA LEU A 131 13.02 -6.59 -8.90
C LEU A 131 13.85 -6.15 -10.12
N ASP A 132 13.29 -6.24 -11.32
CA ASP A 132 13.91 -5.79 -12.58
C ASP A 132 13.62 -4.30 -12.85
N GLY A 133 12.84 -3.64 -12.01
CA GLY A 133 12.50 -2.24 -12.13
C GLY A 133 11.26 -1.95 -12.98
N THR A 134 10.54 -2.99 -13.43
CA THR A 134 9.29 -2.79 -14.18
C THR A 134 8.17 -2.33 -13.25
N PRO A 135 7.48 -1.20 -13.57
CA PRO A 135 6.39 -0.69 -12.74
C PRO A 135 5.23 -1.68 -12.59
N LEU A 136 4.79 -1.90 -11.37
CA LEU A 136 3.61 -2.70 -11.03
C LEU A 136 2.43 -1.81 -10.70
N TRP A 137 2.58 -0.94 -9.72
CA TRP A 137 1.57 0.04 -9.32
C TRP A 137 2.19 1.26 -8.66
N THR A 138 1.42 2.31 -8.60
CA THR A 138 1.71 3.51 -7.82
C THR A 138 0.58 3.76 -6.83
N GLY A 139 0.92 4.32 -5.68
CA GLY A 139 -0.02 4.69 -4.65
C GLY A 139 0.13 6.15 -4.23
N ARG A 140 -0.95 6.75 -3.79
CA ARG A 140 -0.98 8.07 -3.16
C ARG A 140 -1.91 8.02 -1.97
N SER A 141 -1.44 8.47 -0.82
CA SER A 141 -2.21 8.44 0.43
C SER A 141 -1.99 9.70 1.24
N SER A 142 -2.97 10.03 2.05
CA SER A 142 -2.87 11.16 2.98
C SER A 142 -3.42 10.80 4.35
#